data_8e6cad5070e2964e48e4d0930d815bbf
#
_entry.id   8e6cad5070e2964e48e4d0930d815bbf
#
_cell.length_a   1.000
_cell.length_b   1.000
_cell.length_c   1.000
_cell.angle_alpha   90.00
_cell.angle_beta   90.00
_cell.angle_gamma   90.00
#
_symmetry.space_group_name_H-M   'P 1'
#
loop_
_entity.id
_entity.type
_entity.pdbx_description
1 polymer ?
#
loop_
_entity_poly.entity_id
_entity_poly.type
_entity_poly.pdbx_seq_one_letter_code
_entity_poly.pdbx_strand_id
1 'polypeptide(L)'
;MIKKRKGVVFVKEQYKHLDQNNKRIWNFRDIGHTMRQIAEGRASQKRILILLRETAGMTQKELTARLGVQPGSASEVLNKLEQADLISRIPSEADHRTTDICLTPAGEQLAQEAAVKRRECHEQMFSVLSEQEKNTLIELLERINAHWDKTYRQSEGE
;
A
#
# COMPACT_ATOMS: atom_id res chain seq x y z
N MET A 1 -17.74 17.07 6.42
CA MET A 1 -17.74 17.58 7.82
C MET A 1 -16.93 16.62 8.70
N ILE A 2 -15.66 16.89 8.96
CA ILE A 2 -14.76 16.01 9.72
C ILE A 2 -15.08 16.21 11.21
N LYS A 3 -15.57 15.15 11.87
CA LYS A 3 -15.79 15.14 13.33
C LYS A 3 -14.44 15.37 14.03
N LYS A 4 -14.26 16.52 14.66
CA LYS A 4 -13.12 16.79 15.57
C LYS A 4 -13.13 15.77 16.71
N ARG A 5 -12.18 14.84 16.72
CA ARG A 5 -11.98 13.89 17.82
C ARG A 5 -11.48 14.64 19.04
N LYS A 6 -12.17 14.54 20.19
CA LYS A 6 -11.78 15.10 21.50
C LYS A 6 -10.38 14.65 21.98
N GLY A 7 -9.80 13.59 21.41
CA GLY A 7 -8.44 13.11 21.74
C GLY A 7 -7.27 13.88 21.11
N VAL A 8 -7.51 14.67 20.05
CA VAL A 8 -6.43 15.35 19.30
C VAL A 8 -5.75 16.46 20.11
N VAL A 9 -6.46 17.09 21.04
CA VAL A 9 -5.91 18.19 21.85
C VAL A 9 -4.96 17.66 22.93
N PHE A 10 -5.32 16.56 23.59
CA PHE A 10 -4.50 15.94 24.65
C PHE A 10 -3.18 15.38 24.09
N VAL A 11 -3.25 14.77 22.93
CA VAL A 11 -2.10 14.22 22.19
C VAL A 11 -1.10 15.32 21.78
N LYS A 12 -1.57 16.52 21.42
CA LYS A 12 -0.70 17.65 21.05
C LYS A 12 0.10 18.20 22.22
N GLU A 13 -0.41 18.20 23.45
CA GLU A 13 0.35 18.65 24.63
C GLU A 13 1.50 17.68 24.94
N GLN A 14 1.25 16.37 24.96
CA GLN A 14 2.30 15.38 25.16
C GLN A 14 3.42 15.48 24.10
N TYR A 15 3.05 15.72 22.84
CA TYR A 15 4.01 15.87 21.74
C TYR A 15 5.00 17.03 21.96
N LYS A 16 4.56 18.16 22.55
CA LYS A 16 5.42 19.33 22.77
C LYS A 16 6.61 19.01 23.70
N HIS A 17 6.41 18.12 24.65
CA HIS A 17 7.41 17.76 25.67
C HIS A 17 8.33 16.61 25.24
N LEU A 18 8.10 15.99 24.09
CA LEU A 18 8.97 14.94 23.58
C LEU A 18 10.32 15.51 23.11
N ASP A 19 11.39 14.73 23.33
CA ASP A 19 12.67 14.99 22.68
C ASP A 19 12.60 14.79 21.16
N GLN A 20 13.65 15.19 20.45
CA GLN A 20 13.68 15.18 18.98
C GLN A 20 13.51 13.79 18.37
N ASN A 21 14.09 12.74 18.99
CA ASN A 21 13.96 11.37 18.46
C ASN A 21 12.55 10.83 18.68
N ASN A 22 11.98 11.05 19.85
CA ASN A 22 10.61 10.68 20.14
C ASN A 22 9.60 11.44 19.25
N LYS A 23 9.85 12.72 18.91
CA LYS A 23 9.04 13.46 17.91
C LYS A 23 9.09 12.82 16.52
N ARG A 24 10.28 12.37 16.07
CA ARG A 24 10.41 11.67 14.78
C ARG A 24 9.61 10.37 14.78
N ILE A 25 9.78 9.52 15.80
CA ILE A 25 9.04 8.27 15.95
C ILE A 25 7.53 8.50 16.04
N TRP A 26 7.11 9.52 16.78
CA TRP A 26 5.70 9.89 16.84
C TRP A 26 5.14 10.22 15.46
N ASN A 27 5.80 11.08 14.69
CA ASN A 27 5.37 11.44 13.35
C ASN A 27 5.31 10.23 12.43
N PHE A 28 6.31 9.33 12.44
CA PHE A 28 6.26 8.10 11.66
C PHE A 28 5.05 7.23 12.00
N ARG A 29 4.73 7.09 13.29
CA ARG A 29 3.56 6.32 13.75
C ARG A 29 2.24 6.96 13.32
N ASP A 30 2.12 8.26 13.47
CA ASP A 30 0.90 9.02 13.12
C ASP A 30 0.67 9.02 11.61
N ILE A 31 1.71 9.30 10.81
CA ILE A 31 1.67 9.20 9.36
C ILE A 31 1.31 7.76 8.95
N GLY A 32 1.98 6.76 9.50
CA GLY A 32 1.69 5.35 9.21
C GLY A 32 0.25 4.94 9.59
N HIS A 33 -0.29 5.49 10.68
CA HIS A 33 -1.69 5.29 11.05
C HIS A 33 -2.64 5.91 10.02
N THR A 34 -2.39 7.17 9.63
CA THR A 34 -3.18 7.89 8.64
C THR A 34 -3.11 7.19 7.27
N MET A 35 -1.93 6.77 6.85
CA MET A 35 -1.76 6.01 5.60
C MET A 35 -2.56 4.71 5.61
N ARG A 36 -2.61 3.99 6.74
CA ARG A 36 -3.45 2.77 6.85
C ARG A 36 -4.95 3.05 6.80
N GLN A 37 -5.38 4.23 7.23
CA GLN A 37 -6.80 4.64 7.14
C GLN A 37 -7.19 5.07 5.72
N ILE A 38 -6.28 5.72 5.01
CA ILE A 38 -6.48 6.20 3.63
C ILE A 38 -6.24 5.06 2.64
N ALA A 39 -5.15 4.30 2.85
CA ALA A 39 -4.87 3.13 2.04
C ALA A 39 -5.95 2.08 2.32
N GLU A 40 -6.73 1.77 1.31
CA GLU A 40 -7.53 0.56 1.30
C GLU A 40 -6.63 -0.61 1.69
N GLY A 41 -7.09 -1.47 2.61
CA GLY A 41 -6.29 -2.51 3.23
C GLY A 41 -5.40 -3.30 2.26
N ARG A 42 -4.36 -3.98 2.75
CA ARG A 42 -3.33 -4.66 1.92
C ARG A 42 -3.89 -5.59 0.85
N ALA A 43 -5.03 -6.23 1.12
CA ALA A 43 -5.76 -7.09 0.19
C ALA A 43 -7.02 -6.43 -0.37
N SER A 44 -7.07 -5.09 -0.50
CA SER A 44 -8.24 -4.44 -1.08
C SER A 44 -8.40 -4.82 -2.55
N GLN A 45 -9.64 -4.94 -3.00
CA GLN A 45 -9.97 -5.25 -4.40
C GLN A 45 -9.27 -4.31 -5.36
N LYS A 46 -9.32 -2.99 -5.10
CA LYS A 46 -8.70 -1.97 -5.95
C LYS A 46 -7.18 -2.12 -6.04
N ARG A 47 -6.51 -2.43 -4.92
CA ARG A 47 -5.07 -2.64 -4.92
C ARG A 47 -4.67 -3.86 -5.74
N ILE A 48 -5.45 -4.94 -5.66
CA ILE A 48 -5.24 -6.14 -6.47
C ILE A 48 -5.42 -5.81 -7.96
N LEU A 49 -6.51 -5.13 -8.33
CA LEU A 49 -6.76 -4.75 -9.71
C LEU A 49 -5.65 -3.86 -10.28
N ILE A 50 -5.20 -2.85 -9.53
CA ILE A 50 -4.09 -1.98 -9.94
C ILE A 50 -2.81 -2.80 -10.15
N LEU A 51 -2.49 -3.72 -9.23
CA LEU A 51 -1.30 -4.54 -9.34
C LEU A 51 -1.34 -5.48 -10.56
N LEU A 52 -2.48 -6.12 -10.82
CA LEU A 52 -2.68 -6.96 -11.99
C LEU A 52 -2.55 -6.17 -13.30
N ARG A 53 -3.02 -4.93 -13.32
CA ARG A 53 -2.85 -4.03 -14.46
C ARG A 53 -1.39 -3.67 -14.73
N GLU A 54 -0.63 -3.36 -13.66
CA GLU A 54 0.79 -3.00 -13.74
C GLU A 54 1.67 -4.16 -14.25
N THR A 55 1.21 -5.41 -14.14
CA THR A 55 2.00 -6.62 -14.44
C THR A 55 1.44 -7.47 -15.57
N ALA A 56 0.33 -7.05 -16.19
CA ALA A 56 -0.38 -7.80 -17.23
C ALA A 56 -0.83 -9.22 -16.79
N GLY A 57 -1.00 -9.43 -15.49
CA GLY A 57 -1.33 -10.72 -14.88
C GLY A 57 -0.18 -11.30 -14.07
N MET A 58 -0.51 -12.20 -13.15
CA MET A 58 0.46 -12.95 -12.33
C MET A 58 -0.20 -14.13 -11.61
N THR A 59 0.62 -15.04 -11.12
CA THR A 59 0.13 -16.13 -10.26
C THR A 59 -0.34 -15.64 -8.89
N GLN A 60 -1.22 -16.40 -8.24
CA GLN A 60 -1.65 -16.08 -6.87
C GLN A 60 -0.48 -16.02 -5.88
N LYS A 61 0.54 -16.85 -6.07
CA LYS A 61 1.74 -16.88 -5.22
C LYS A 61 2.50 -15.55 -5.31
N GLU A 62 2.73 -15.05 -6.52
CA GLU A 62 3.39 -13.76 -6.76
C GLU A 62 2.56 -12.60 -6.22
N LEU A 63 1.24 -12.63 -6.44
CA LEU A 63 0.31 -11.63 -5.93
C LEU A 63 0.38 -11.53 -4.40
N THR A 64 0.31 -12.66 -3.70
CA THR A 64 0.37 -12.69 -2.22
C THR A 64 1.71 -12.20 -1.71
N ALA A 65 2.81 -12.57 -2.35
CA ALA A 65 4.15 -12.10 -2.00
C ALA A 65 4.27 -10.56 -2.16
N ARG A 66 3.81 -10.01 -3.28
CA ARG A 66 3.85 -8.55 -3.53
C ARG A 66 2.93 -7.76 -2.60
N LEU A 67 1.78 -8.32 -2.22
CA LEU A 67 0.86 -7.67 -1.29
C LEU A 67 1.29 -7.80 0.17
N GLY A 68 2.15 -8.76 0.49
CA GLY A 68 2.53 -9.09 1.86
C GLY A 68 1.34 -9.58 2.69
N VAL A 69 0.49 -10.43 2.10
CA VAL A 69 -0.72 -11.00 2.73
C VAL A 69 -0.67 -12.51 2.75
N GLN A 70 -1.42 -13.11 3.69
CA GLN A 70 -1.57 -14.56 3.73
C GLN A 70 -2.38 -15.07 2.52
N PRO A 71 -2.03 -16.25 1.98
CA PRO A 71 -2.73 -16.82 0.81
C PRO A 71 -4.25 -16.95 0.98
N GLY A 72 -4.72 -17.31 2.17
CA GLY A 72 -6.16 -17.43 2.46
C GLY A 72 -6.90 -16.09 2.33
N SER A 73 -6.33 -14.99 2.85
CA SER A 73 -6.92 -13.66 2.72
C SER A 73 -6.98 -13.16 1.28
N ALA A 74 -5.96 -13.49 0.48
CA ALA A 74 -5.96 -13.17 -0.94
C ALA A 74 -7.02 -13.98 -1.69
N SER A 75 -7.15 -15.29 -1.41
CA SER A 75 -8.11 -16.18 -2.08
C SER A 75 -9.55 -15.68 -1.92
N GLU A 76 -9.93 -15.22 -0.74
CA GLU A 76 -11.29 -14.69 -0.50
C GLU A 76 -11.58 -13.47 -1.37
N VAL A 77 -10.62 -12.55 -1.46
CA VAL A 77 -10.80 -11.33 -2.28
C VAL A 77 -10.79 -11.66 -3.76
N LEU A 78 -9.90 -12.57 -4.20
CA LEU A 78 -9.85 -13.02 -5.59
C LEU A 78 -11.15 -13.70 -6.03
N ASN A 79 -11.73 -14.55 -5.18
CA ASN A 79 -13.02 -15.16 -5.48
C ASN A 79 -14.14 -14.11 -5.66
N LYS A 80 -14.16 -13.07 -4.83
CA LYS A 80 -15.11 -11.96 -4.99
C LYS A 80 -14.91 -11.19 -6.30
N LEU A 81 -13.66 -10.96 -6.70
CA LEU A 81 -13.33 -10.29 -7.96
C LEU A 81 -13.71 -11.14 -9.18
N GLU A 82 -13.49 -12.43 -9.11
CA GLU A 82 -13.86 -13.39 -10.17
C GLU A 82 -15.40 -13.50 -10.31
N GLN A 83 -16.13 -13.60 -9.19
CA GLN A 83 -17.59 -13.58 -9.17
C GLN A 83 -18.20 -12.28 -9.73
N ALA A 84 -17.47 -11.16 -9.60
CA ALA A 84 -17.85 -9.87 -10.16
C ALA A 84 -17.38 -9.68 -11.61
N ASP A 85 -16.84 -10.71 -12.26
CA ASP A 85 -16.28 -10.67 -13.62
C ASP A 85 -15.22 -9.59 -13.83
N LEU A 86 -14.41 -9.32 -12.80
CA LEU A 86 -13.32 -8.34 -12.85
C LEU A 86 -11.96 -8.99 -13.13
N ILE A 87 -11.83 -10.28 -12.83
CA ILE A 87 -10.63 -11.07 -13.12
C ILE A 87 -11.04 -12.42 -13.71
N SER A 88 -10.11 -13.04 -14.43
CA SER A 88 -10.20 -14.42 -14.91
C SER A 88 -8.95 -15.18 -14.49
N ARG A 89 -9.08 -16.50 -14.39
CA ARG A 89 -7.97 -17.41 -14.18
C ARG A 89 -7.73 -18.19 -15.45
N ILE A 90 -6.52 -18.10 -15.99
CA ILE A 90 -6.10 -18.76 -17.22
C ILE A 90 -4.87 -19.64 -16.93
N PRO A 91 -4.70 -20.79 -17.61
CA PRO A 91 -3.46 -21.54 -17.54
C PRO A 91 -2.26 -20.65 -17.90
N SER A 92 -1.19 -20.69 -17.09
CA SER A 92 0.00 -19.89 -17.34
C SER A 92 0.71 -20.39 -18.62
N GLU A 93 1.11 -19.46 -19.47
CA GLU A 93 1.92 -19.78 -20.65
C GLU A 93 3.33 -20.27 -20.29
N ALA A 94 3.85 -19.79 -19.16
CA ALA A 94 5.19 -20.12 -18.67
C ALA A 94 5.23 -21.52 -18.02
N ASP A 95 4.18 -21.93 -17.32
CA ASP A 95 4.02 -23.26 -16.73
C ASP A 95 2.53 -23.63 -16.65
N HIS A 96 2.09 -24.48 -17.54
CA HIS A 96 0.70 -24.97 -17.61
C HIS A 96 0.17 -25.67 -16.34
N ARG A 97 1.04 -25.93 -15.35
CA ARG A 97 0.65 -26.43 -14.01
C ARG A 97 0.21 -25.31 -13.08
N THR A 98 0.44 -24.07 -13.44
CA THR A 98 0.06 -22.89 -12.69
C THR A 98 -1.04 -22.11 -13.41
N THR A 99 -1.71 -21.25 -12.66
CA THR A 99 -2.80 -20.42 -13.15
C THR A 99 -2.44 -18.96 -12.95
N ASP A 100 -2.49 -18.19 -14.01
CA ASP A 100 -2.34 -16.73 -13.97
C ASP A 100 -3.69 -16.07 -13.73
N ILE A 101 -3.67 -15.02 -12.94
CA ILE A 101 -4.82 -14.16 -12.66
C ILE A 101 -4.67 -12.95 -13.56
N CYS A 102 -5.64 -12.74 -14.43
CA CYS A 102 -5.65 -11.64 -15.40
C CYS A 102 -6.89 -10.79 -15.21
N LEU A 103 -6.81 -9.52 -15.59
CA LEU A 103 -7.97 -8.63 -15.63
C LEU A 103 -8.88 -9.00 -16.81
N THR A 104 -10.18 -8.91 -16.59
CA THR A 104 -11.17 -8.81 -17.68
C THR A 104 -11.21 -7.38 -18.22
N PRO A 105 -11.88 -7.10 -19.37
CA PRO A 105 -12.08 -5.73 -19.83
C PRO A 105 -12.76 -4.82 -18.78
N ALA A 106 -13.71 -5.35 -18.02
CA ALA A 106 -14.37 -4.62 -16.92
C ALA A 106 -13.40 -4.37 -15.76
N GLY A 107 -12.55 -5.37 -15.43
CA GLY A 107 -11.51 -5.24 -14.44
C GLY A 107 -10.46 -4.21 -14.83
N GLU A 108 -10.05 -4.15 -16.10
CA GLU A 108 -9.09 -3.16 -16.62
C GLU A 108 -9.62 -1.74 -16.47
N GLN A 109 -10.88 -1.50 -16.84
CA GLN A 109 -11.50 -0.20 -16.66
C GLN A 109 -11.52 0.22 -15.18
N LEU A 110 -11.97 -0.66 -14.28
CA LEU A 110 -12.01 -0.37 -12.85
C LEU A 110 -10.62 -0.17 -12.24
N ALA A 111 -9.63 -0.94 -12.69
CA ALA A 111 -8.24 -0.79 -12.29
C ALA A 111 -7.68 0.58 -12.69
N GLN A 112 -7.98 1.03 -13.91
CA GLN A 112 -7.58 2.36 -14.40
C GLN A 112 -8.20 3.48 -13.57
N GLU A 113 -9.50 3.43 -13.32
CA GLU A 113 -10.18 4.41 -12.47
C GLU A 113 -9.59 4.45 -11.05
N ALA A 114 -9.33 3.27 -10.47
CA ALA A 114 -8.71 3.16 -9.16
C ALA A 114 -7.28 3.71 -9.14
N ALA A 115 -6.49 3.49 -10.19
CA ALA A 115 -5.14 4.02 -10.32
C ALA A 115 -5.12 5.56 -10.42
N VAL A 116 -6.06 6.15 -11.16
CA VAL A 116 -6.21 7.61 -11.24
C VAL A 116 -6.52 8.19 -9.86
N LYS A 117 -7.55 7.66 -9.19
CA LYS A 117 -7.94 8.12 -7.84
C LYS A 117 -6.80 7.95 -6.82
N ARG A 118 -6.04 6.85 -6.92
CA ARG A 118 -4.85 6.63 -6.07
C ARG A 118 -3.80 7.71 -6.30
N ARG A 119 -3.51 8.04 -7.55
CA ARG A 119 -2.54 9.08 -7.90
C ARG A 119 -2.96 10.45 -7.38
N GLU A 120 -4.21 10.86 -7.62
CA GLU A 120 -4.76 12.12 -7.11
C GLU A 120 -4.66 12.19 -5.58
N CYS A 121 -4.97 11.11 -4.88
CA CYS A 121 -4.83 11.02 -3.43
C CYS A 121 -3.37 11.20 -2.99
N HIS A 122 -2.42 10.53 -3.67
CA HIS A 122 -1.00 10.66 -3.35
C HIS A 122 -0.48 12.07 -3.61
N GLU A 123 -0.88 12.71 -4.70
CA GLU A 123 -0.54 14.11 -4.99
C GLU A 123 -1.07 15.05 -3.89
N GLN A 124 -2.31 14.84 -3.47
CA GLN A 124 -2.92 15.63 -2.40
C GLN A 124 -2.23 15.45 -1.05
N MET A 125 -1.77 14.24 -0.73
CA MET A 125 -1.07 13.94 0.53
C MET A 125 0.20 14.78 0.72
N PHE A 126 0.89 15.13 -0.36
CA PHE A 126 2.13 15.87 -0.35
C PHE A 126 1.99 17.29 -0.91
N SER A 127 0.76 17.77 -1.14
CA SER A 127 0.50 19.11 -1.73
C SER A 127 0.96 20.29 -0.87
N VAL A 128 1.21 20.06 0.42
CA VAL A 128 1.74 21.06 1.37
C VAL A 128 3.26 21.28 1.23
N LEU A 129 3.95 20.45 0.44
CA LEU A 129 5.38 20.51 0.22
C LEU A 129 5.69 21.03 -1.19
N SER A 130 6.73 21.87 -1.30
CA SER A 130 7.34 22.20 -2.58
C SER A 130 8.03 20.99 -3.21
N GLU A 131 8.31 21.04 -4.51
CA GLU A 131 9.01 19.91 -5.20
C GLU A 131 10.41 19.66 -4.60
N GLN A 132 11.11 20.69 -4.18
CA GLN A 132 12.40 20.54 -3.52
C GLN A 132 12.28 19.82 -2.17
N GLU A 133 11.26 20.16 -1.36
CA GLU A 133 11.00 19.48 -0.08
C GLU A 133 10.56 18.03 -0.28
N LYS A 134 9.78 17.74 -1.33
CA LYS A 134 9.41 16.36 -1.69
C LYS A 134 10.63 15.51 -2.03
N ASN A 135 11.55 16.05 -2.85
CA ASN A 135 12.79 15.37 -3.20
C ASN A 135 13.68 15.14 -1.97
N THR A 136 13.85 16.13 -1.13
CA THR A 136 14.59 16.00 0.13
C THR A 136 13.96 14.95 1.05
N LEU A 137 12.64 14.90 1.12
CA LEU A 137 11.92 13.88 1.92
C LEU A 137 12.19 12.47 1.39
N ILE A 138 12.17 12.26 0.07
CA ILE A 138 12.50 10.96 -0.54
C ILE A 138 13.91 10.53 -0.14
N GLU A 139 14.91 11.38 -0.33
CA GLU A 139 16.32 11.10 0.02
C GLU A 139 16.49 10.71 1.50
N LEU A 140 15.84 11.44 2.40
CA LEU A 140 15.90 11.17 3.84
C LEU A 140 15.24 9.84 4.19
N LEU A 141 14.08 9.54 3.61
CA LEU A 141 13.37 8.29 3.84
C LEU A 141 14.13 7.08 3.29
N GLU A 142 14.74 7.18 2.11
CA GLU A 142 15.57 6.14 1.51
C GLU A 142 16.80 5.82 2.38
N ARG A 143 17.48 6.86 2.90
CA ARG A 143 18.61 6.68 3.82
C ARG A 143 18.21 6.01 5.12
N ILE A 144 17.06 6.38 5.69
CA ILE A 144 16.51 5.75 6.90
C ILE A 144 16.16 4.28 6.63
N ASN A 145 15.48 4.00 5.52
CA ASN A 145 15.11 2.63 5.15
C ASN A 145 16.34 1.75 4.94
N ALA A 146 17.34 2.22 4.20
CA ALA A 146 18.59 1.48 3.98
C ALA A 146 19.33 1.17 5.30
N HIS A 147 19.31 2.09 6.26
CA HIS A 147 19.88 1.85 7.57
C HIS A 147 19.08 0.82 8.37
N TRP A 148 17.75 0.93 8.38
CA TRP A 148 16.89 0.00 9.12
C TRP A 148 16.94 -1.42 8.52
N ASP A 149 17.04 -1.55 7.21
CA ASP A 149 17.20 -2.86 6.55
C ASP A 149 18.46 -3.59 7.08
N LYS A 150 19.58 -2.88 7.17
CA LYS A 150 20.81 -3.45 7.69
C LYS A 150 20.75 -3.76 9.19
N THR A 151 20.10 -2.90 9.97
CA THR A 151 20.16 -2.96 11.44
C THR A 151 19.11 -3.88 12.04
N TYR A 152 17.92 -3.98 11.43
CA TYR A 152 16.76 -4.63 12.05
C TYR A 152 16.13 -5.75 11.23
N ARG A 153 16.33 -5.78 9.89
CA ARG A 153 15.70 -6.82 9.04
C ARG A 153 16.64 -7.95 8.67
N GLN A 154 17.96 -7.72 8.65
CA GLN A 154 18.94 -8.77 8.36
C GLN A 154 19.33 -9.59 9.61
N SER A 155 18.94 -9.18 10.81
CA SER A 155 19.21 -9.91 12.06
C SER A 155 18.15 -10.98 12.40
N GLU A 156 17.14 -11.18 11.57
CA GLU A 156 16.12 -12.26 11.77
C GLU A 156 16.48 -13.56 11.02
N GLY A 157 17.70 -13.69 10.51
CA GLY A 157 18.17 -14.82 9.70
C GLY A 157 19.34 -15.63 10.32
N GLU A 158 19.65 -15.46 11.62
CA GLU A 158 20.59 -16.31 12.36
C GLU A 158 19.88 -17.20 13.39
#